data_be5a27b7cdeab73c730746fb64679e0f
#
_entry.id   be5a27b7cdeab73c730746fb64679e0f
#
_cell.length_a   1.000
_cell.length_b   1.000
_cell.length_c   1.000
_cell.angle_alpha   90.00
_cell.angle_beta   90.00
_cell.angle_gamma   90.00
#
_symmetry.space_group_name_H-M   'P 1'
#
loop_
_entity.id
_entity.type
_entity.pdbx_description
1 polymer ?
#
loop_
_entity_poly.entity_id
_entity_poly.type
_entity_poly.pdbx_seq_one_letter_code
_entity_poly.pdbx_strand_id
1 'polypeptide(L)'
;MKKIKKIMSMVLVIATLFTTFSQTVQASPVKMNTISNGIEMVEKNFTETSIYAKYYLTVNGKTMLYTEYGEIENNNFVLDTTSVEVDKDKKEISSTEQTEHVVTPILLYNNTESFISLYAYNYKAHTETFNLKFDKWTLGAVTTVLVATIGLAAGDAGVIAGALIDSVADGLIPNIPDSIYFDGERCVSHSSGKIYYRYRGDFYSDSSEKVLLKKNVSWSRRWGH
;
A
#
# COMPACT_ATOMS: atom_id res chain seq x y z
N MET A 1 38.02 42.17 5.99
CA MET A 1 37.79 41.14 7.02
C MET A 1 36.36 41.05 7.54
N LYS A 2 35.58 42.13 7.73
CA LYS A 2 34.16 42.03 8.22
C LYS A 2 33.18 41.34 7.26
N LYS A 3 33.37 41.42 5.92
CA LYS A 3 32.48 40.79 4.93
C LYS A 3 32.64 39.27 4.87
N ILE A 4 33.85 38.75 5.06
CA ILE A 4 34.11 37.28 5.03
C ILE A 4 33.46 36.58 6.25
N LYS A 5 33.49 37.23 7.43
CA LYS A 5 32.84 36.70 8.63
C LYS A 5 31.30 36.56 8.49
N LYS A 6 30.67 37.51 7.77
CA LYS A 6 29.23 37.45 7.50
C LYS A 6 28.86 36.33 6.55
N ILE A 7 29.65 36.06 5.53
CA ILE A 7 29.44 34.99 4.56
C ILE A 7 29.64 33.62 5.23
N MET A 8 30.68 33.47 6.06
CA MET A 8 30.89 32.22 6.82
C MET A 8 29.77 31.96 7.83
N SER A 9 29.22 32.98 8.48
CA SER A 9 28.09 32.82 9.41
C SER A 9 26.81 32.40 8.68
N MET A 10 26.59 32.92 7.47
CA MET A 10 25.40 32.57 6.66
C MET A 10 25.50 31.15 6.09
N VAL A 11 26.70 30.72 5.69
CA VAL A 11 26.94 29.33 5.22
C VAL A 11 26.77 28.33 6.37
N LEU A 12 27.19 28.66 7.58
CA LEU A 12 27.03 27.80 8.75
C LEU A 12 25.55 27.65 9.15
N VAL A 13 24.74 28.72 9.06
CA VAL A 13 23.31 28.67 9.35
C VAL A 13 22.57 27.85 8.30
N ILE A 14 22.94 27.93 7.03
CA ILE A 14 22.36 27.11 5.97
C ILE A 14 22.74 25.63 6.16
N ALA A 15 23.98 25.33 6.51
CA ALA A 15 24.42 23.96 6.78
C ALA A 15 23.71 23.33 7.98
N THR A 16 23.43 24.11 9.04
CA THR A 16 22.67 23.59 10.20
C THR A 16 21.19 23.42 9.91
N LEU A 17 20.59 24.19 9.01
CA LEU A 17 19.21 24.00 8.58
C LEU A 17 19.04 22.73 7.72
N PHE A 18 20.04 22.36 6.91
CA PHE A 18 19.98 21.12 6.11
C PHE A 18 20.25 19.85 6.93
N THR A 19 20.95 19.95 8.06
CA THR A 19 21.18 18.77 8.93
C THR A 19 20.03 18.43 9.86
N THR A 20 19.08 19.34 10.06
CA THR A 20 17.90 19.09 10.90
C THR A 20 16.71 18.46 10.14
N PHE A 21 16.76 18.42 8.79
CA PHE A 21 15.70 17.78 7.98
C PHE A 21 15.99 16.32 7.59
N SER A 22 17.11 15.77 7.99
CA SER A 22 17.44 14.35 7.78
C SER A 22 17.21 13.47 9.03
N GLN A 23 16.42 13.92 9.97
CA GLN A 23 15.82 12.94 10.88
C GLN A 23 14.75 12.21 10.08
N THR A 24 15.15 11.11 9.43
CA THR A 24 14.25 10.01 9.23
C THR A 24 13.65 9.73 10.60
N VAL A 25 12.41 10.15 10.81
CA VAL A 25 11.62 9.62 11.89
C VAL A 25 11.52 8.13 11.54
N GLN A 26 12.43 7.33 12.10
CA GLN A 26 12.19 5.90 12.24
C GLN A 26 10.97 5.84 13.15
N ALA A 27 9.79 5.82 12.52
CA ALA A 27 8.59 5.43 13.23
C ALA A 27 8.90 4.05 13.81
N SER A 28 9.07 4.00 15.12
CA SER A 28 9.16 2.71 15.82
C SER A 28 7.99 1.88 15.33
N PRO A 29 8.18 0.62 14.93
CA PRO A 29 7.10 -0.20 14.46
C PRO A 29 6.02 -0.19 15.55
N VAL A 30 4.91 0.47 15.25
CA VAL A 30 3.75 0.43 16.12
C VAL A 30 3.32 -1.02 16.08
N LYS A 31 3.62 -1.79 17.11
CA LYS A 31 3.03 -3.11 17.31
C LYS A 31 1.52 -2.89 17.41
N MET A 32 0.85 -2.96 16.31
CA MET A 32 -0.61 -3.01 16.28
C MET A 32 -1.02 -4.37 16.84
N ASN A 33 -1.25 -4.42 18.14
CA ASN A 33 -1.50 -5.68 18.81
C ASN A 33 -2.96 -6.14 18.71
N THR A 34 -3.89 -5.25 18.32
CA THR A 34 -5.31 -5.63 18.29
C THR A 34 -6.08 -4.69 17.37
N ILE A 35 -6.48 -5.18 16.21
CA ILE A 35 -7.56 -4.61 15.40
C ILE A 35 -8.84 -5.22 15.95
N SER A 36 -9.79 -4.38 16.35
CA SER A 36 -11.13 -4.82 16.75
C SER A 36 -12.15 -4.11 15.89
N ASN A 37 -13.12 -4.81 15.36
CA ASN A 37 -14.23 -4.31 14.54
C ASN A 37 -13.94 -4.10 13.04
N GLY A 38 -12.72 -4.43 12.51
CA GLY A 38 -12.42 -4.26 11.08
C GLY A 38 -12.43 -2.81 10.61
N ILE A 39 -12.65 -2.62 9.32
CA ILE A 39 -12.82 -1.31 8.70
C ILE A 39 -14.32 -0.98 8.61
N GLU A 40 -14.77 0.05 9.32
CA GLU A 40 -16.09 0.61 9.09
C GLU A 40 -16.01 1.69 8.01
N MET A 41 -16.31 1.30 6.77
CA MET A 41 -16.17 2.16 5.60
C MET A 41 -17.26 3.24 5.58
N VAL A 42 -16.83 4.51 5.46
CA VAL A 42 -17.70 5.67 5.28
C VAL A 42 -17.84 6.00 3.80
N GLU A 43 -16.70 6.07 3.09
CA GLU A 43 -16.65 6.38 1.67
C GLU A 43 -15.46 5.67 1.03
N LYS A 44 -15.61 5.24 -0.22
CA LYS A 44 -14.51 4.67 -1.01
C LYS A 44 -14.69 4.91 -2.49
N ASN A 45 -13.56 5.13 -3.15
CA ASN A 45 -13.46 5.11 -4.61
C ASN A 45 -12.12 4.50 -5.00
N PHE A 46 -12.14 3.30 -5.57
CA PHE A 46 -10.95 2.56 -5.97
C PHE A 46 -10.93 2.42 -7.49
N THR A 47 -9.86 2.89 -8.12
CA THR A 47 -9.61 2.80 -9.56
C THR A 47 -8.35 1.97 -9.84
N GLU A 48 -8.00 1.78 -11.10
CA GLU A 48 -6.75 1.09 -11.46
C GLU A 48 -5.51 1.82 -10.94
N THR A 49 -5.56 3.15 -10.87
CA THR A 49 -4.40 3.99 -10.55
C THR A 49 -4.51 4.70 -9.22
N SER A 50 -5.67 4.71 -8.57
CA SER A 50 -5.87 5.46 -7.34
C SER A 50 -6.79 4.76 -6.36
N ILE A 51 -6.64 5.13 -5.09
CA ILE A 51 -7.57 4.83 -4.02
C ILE A 51 -7.96 6.12 -3.31
N TYR A 52 -9.23 6.21 -2.95
CA TYR A 52 -9.73 7.13 -1.94
C TYR A 52 -10.56 6.32 -0.94
N ALA A 53 -10.27 6.49 0.35
CA ALA A 53 -11.02 5.82 1.40
C ALA A 53 -11.17 6.73 2.62
N LYS A 54 -12.39 6.77 3.14
CA LYS A 54 -12.70 7.36 4.44
C LYS A 54 -13.36 6.30 5.30
N TYR A 55 -12.79 6.01 6.47
CA TYR A 55 -13.23 4.88 7.28
C TYR A 55 -12.84 5.04 8.75
N TYR A 56 -13.58 4.35 9.62
CA TYR A 56 -13.18 4.17 11.01
C TYR A 56 -12.41 2.86 11.17
N LEU A 57 -11.36 2.91 11.99
CA LEU A 57 -10.58 1.76 12.39
C LEU A 57 -10.31 1.82 13.90
N THR A 58 -10.68 0.77 14.62
CA THR A 58 -10.42 0.69 16.06
C THR A 58 -9.17 -0.16 16.30
N VAL A 59 -8.16 0.47 16.90
CA VAL A 59 -6.88 -0.16 17.24
C VAL A 59 -6.58 0.10 18.71
N ASN A 60 -6.31 -0.95 19.47
CA ASN A 60 -6.00 -0.85 20.89
C ASN A 60 -7.06 -0.08 21.71
N GLY A 61 -8.34 -0.23 21.33
CA GLY A 61 -9.47 0.42 22.01
C GLY A 61 -9.68 1.89 21.68
N LYS A 62 -8.92 2.45 20.75
CA LYS A 62 -9.10 3.80 20.21
C LYS A 62 -9.66 3.74 18.80
N THR A 63 -10.72 4.48 18.55
CA THR A 63 -11.30 4.61 17.21
C THR A 63 -10.72 5.84 16.51
N MET A 64 -10.14 5.62 15.35
CA MET A 64 -9.59 6.66 14.49
C MET A 64 -10.44 6.77 13.24
N LEU A 65 -10.71 7.99 12.81
CA LEU A 65 -11.21 8.28 11.46
C LEU A 65 -10.00 8.52 10.56
N TYR A 66 -9.88 7.71 9.54
CA TYR A 66 -8.88 7.85 8.48
C TYR A 66 -9.51 8.44 7.23
N THR A 67 -8.78 9.34 6.58
CA THR A 67 -9.03 9.77 5.20
C THR A 67 -7.74 9.56 4.43
N GLU A 68 -7.76 8.67 3.47
CA GLU A 68 -6.58 8.28 2.70
C GLU A 68 -6.83 8.49 1.21
N TYR A 69 -5.89 9.13 0.55
CA TYR A 69 -5.83 9.27 -0.90
C TYR A 69 -4.48 8.74 -1.38
N GLY A 70 -4.52 7.77 -2.27
CA GLY A 70 -3.31 7.19 -2.87
C GLY A 70 -3.43 7.16 -4.39
N GLU A 71 -2.35 7.50 -5.10
CA GLU A 71 -2.33 7.43 -6.56
C GLU A 71 -0.97 7.03 -7.11
N ILE A 72 -0.98 6.50 -8.33
CA ILE A 72 0.22 6.13 -9.06
C ILE A 72 0.70 7.33 -9.88
N GLU A 73 1.83 7.91 -9.49
CA GLU A 73 2.46 9.04 -10.16
C GLU A 73 3.94 8.74 -10.49
N ASN A 74 4.34 8.96 -11.73
CA ASN A 74 5.76 8.85 -12.14
C ASN A 74 6.47 7.58 -11.63
N ASN A 75 5.79 6.43 -11.70
CA ASN A 75 6.27 5.15 -11.22
C ASN A 75 6.47 5.09 -9.69
N ASN A 76 5.75 5.91 -8.95
CA ASN A 76 5.63 5.85 -7.49
C ASN A 76 4.16 5.67 -7.11
N PHE A 77 3.91 5.07 -5.96
CA PHE A 77 2.63 5.18 -5.27
C PHE A 77 2.75 6.27 -4.22
N VAL A 78 1.99 7.34 -4.39
CA VAL A 78 1.94 8.49 -3.49
C VAL A 78 0.71 8.33 -2.61
N LEU A 79 0.89 8.34 -1.30
CA LEU A 79 -0.19 8.19 -0.32
C LEU A 79 -0.23 9.38 0.63
N ASP A 80 -1.36 10.05 0.67
CA ASP A 80 -1.71 11.06 1.67
C ASP A 80 -2.70 10.47 2.66
N THR A 81 -2.37 10.54 3.94
CA THR A 81 -3.20 10.05 5.04
C THR A 81 -3.48 11.17 6.02
N THR A 82 -4.74 11.40 6.33
CA THR A 82 -5.18 12.19 7.48
C THR A 82 -5.87 11.27 8.47
N SER A 83 -5.52 11.36 9.75
CA SER A 83 -6.15 10.58 10.81
C SER A 83 -6.49 11.45 12.00
N VAL A 84 -7.65 11.19 12.63
CA VAL A 84 -8.11 11.89 13.83
C VAL A 84 -8.81 10.91 14.76
N GLU A 85 -8.53 10.98 16.07
CA GLU A 85 -9.25 10.19 17.07
C GLU A 85 -10.70 10.69 17.18
N VAL A 86 -11.64 9.77 17.30
CA VAL A 86 -13.05 10.10 17.49
C VAL A 86 -13.55 9.55 18.82
N ASP A 87 -14.50 10.25 19.40
CA ASP A 87 -15.19 9.80 20.61
C ASP A 87 -16.25 8.71 20.28
N LYS A 88 -16.93 8.22 21.33
CA LYS A 88 -17.97 7.19 21.20
C LYS A 88 -19.15 7.60 20.30
N ASP A 89 -19.36 8.87 20.11
CA ASP A 89 -20.41 9.43 19.26
C ASP A 89 -19.89 9.77 17.85
N LYS A 90 -18.66 9.30 17.53
CA LYS A 90 -17.93 9.53 16.27
C LYS A 90 -17.64 11.02 15.99
N LYS A 91 -17.54 11.82 17.04
CA LYS A 91 -17.15 13.22 16.93
C LYS A 91 -15.63 13.33 16.98
N GLU A 92 -15.06 14.05 16.03
CA GLU A 92 -13.62 14.26 15.89
C GLU A 92 -13.04 15.04 17.08
N ILE A 93 -11.90 14.57 17.58
CA ILE A 93 -11.09 15.23 18.61
C ILE A 93 -9.94 15.94 17.89
N SER A 94 -10.20 17.16 17.41
CA SER A 94 -9.29 17.90 16.51
C SER A 94 -7.85 18.05 17.01
N SER A 95 -7.62 18.01 18.32
CA SER A 95 -6.24 18.05 18.89
C SER A 95 -5.42 16.80 18.58
N THR A 96 -6.02 15.74 18.03
CA THR A 96 -5.37 14.47 17.69
C THR A 96 -5.14 14.30 16.20
N GLU A 97 -5.50 15.28 15.38
CA GLU A 97 -5.33 15.21 13.93
C GLU A 97 -3.85 15.07 13.53
N GLN A 98 -3.59 14.13 12.67
CA GLN A 98 -2.27 13.85 12.11
C GLN A 98 -2.37 13.71 10.59
N THR A 99 -1.38 14.22 9.89
CA THR A 99 -1.24 14.08 8.44
C THR A 99 0.08 13.40 8.11
N GLU A 100 0.08 12.56 7.11
CA GLU A 100 1.26 11.85 6.62
C GLU A 100 1.25 11.84 5.09
N HIS A 101 2.42 12.04 4.49
CA HIS A 101 2.64 11.94 3.05
C HIS A 101 3.76 10.93 2.81
N VAL A 102 3.48 9.88 2.03
CA VAL A 102 4.41 8.79 1.74
C VAL A 102 4.56 8.63 0.24
N VAL A 103 5.79 8.56 -0.25
CA VAL A 103 6.10 8.27 -1.65
C VAL A 103 6.88 6.96 -1.72
N THR A 104 6.32 5.95 -2.36
CA THR A 104 6.92 4.62 -2.46
C THR A 104 7.19 4.26 -3.92
N PRO A 105 8.44 3.98 -4.31
CA PRO A 105 8.77 3.53 -5.66
C PRO A 105 8.07 2.21 -5.99
N ILE A 106 7.46 2.12 -7.18
CA ILE A 106 6.85 0.90 -7.69
C ILE A 106 7.87 0.18 -8.54
N LEU A 107 8.51 -0.84 -7.98
CA LEU A 107 9.59 -1.58 -8.66
C LEU A 107 9.09 -2.38 -9.87
N LEU A 108 7.82 -2.75 -9.91
CA LEU A 108 7.24 -3.69 -10.86
C LEU A 108 6.13 -3.09 -11.73
N TYR A 109 5.86 -1.78 -11.59
CA TYR A 109 4.78 -1.14 -12.33
C TYR A 109 5.09 -1.14 -13.83
N ASN A 110 4.19 -1.75 -14.57
CA ASN A 110 4.17 -1.65 -16.03
C ASN A 110 2.83 -1.02 -16.40
N ASN A 111 2.88 0.19 -16.95
CA ASN A 111 1.73 0.74 -17.64
C ASN A 111 1.14 -0.36 -18.53
N THR A 112 -0.10 -0.67 -18.31
CA THR A 112 -0.90 -1.53 -19.16
C THR A 112 -1.07 -0.81 -20.50
N GLU A 113 -0.01 -0.82 -21.33
CA GLU A 113 -0.25 -0.65 -22.74
C GLU A 113 -1.24 -1.75 -23.11
N SER A 114 -2.39 -1.37 -23.61
CA SER A 114 -3.42 -2.30 -24.09
C SER A 114 -2.84 -3.09 -25.26
N PHE A 115 -2.22 -4.22 -24.94
CA PHE A 115 -1.69 -5.12 -25.94
C PHE A 115 -2.84 -5.87 -26.58
N ILE A 116 -3.24 -5.44 -27.76
CA ILE A 116 -4.03 -6.26 -28.66
C ILE A 116 -3.09 -7.37 -29.14
N SER A 117 -3.00 -8.47 -28.39
CA SER A 117 -2.33 -9.66 -28.86
C SER A 117 -3.29 -10.44 -29.75
N LEU A 118 -2.94 -10.60 -31.00
CA LEU A 118 -3.63 -11.50 -31.94
C LEU A 118 -3.38 -12.99 -31.64
N TYR A 119 -2.55 -13.30 -30.66
CA TYR A 119 -2.22 -14.68 -30.26
C TYR A 119 -2.92 -15.07 -28.97
N ALA A 120 -3.46 -16.27 -28.93
CA ALA A 120 -3.98 -16.87 -27.71
C ALA A 120 -2.83 -17.03 -26.69
N TYR A 121 -2.99 -16.45 -25.49
CA TYR A 121 -2.04 -16.63 -24.42
C TYR A 121 -2.09 -18.06 -23.89
N ASN A 122 -0.94 -18.71 -23.82
CA ASN A 122 -0.84 -20.04 -23.21
C ASN A 122 -0.63 -19.91 -21.71
N TYR A 123 -1.72 -19.80 -20.97
CA TYR A 123 -1.70 -19.76 -19.51
C TYR A 123 -1.41 -21.16 -18.95
N LYS A 124 -0.58 -21.21 -17.91
CA LYS A 124 -0.24 -22.44 -17.17
C LYS A 124 -0.50 -22.19 -15.69
N ALA A 125 -0.93 -23.22 -14.98
CA ALA A 125 -1.08 -23.20 -13.54
C ALA A 125 0.17 -22.62 -12.86
N HIS A 126 -0.03 -21.70 -11.93
CA HIS A 126 1.03 -21.01 -11.23
C HIS A 126 0.56 -20.56 -9.86
N THR A 127 1.38 -20.86 -8.86
CA THR A 127 1.20 -20.40 -7.49
C THR A 127 2.41 -19.57 -7.06
N GLU A 128 2.19 -18.56 -6.24
CA GLU A 128 3.27 -17.70 -5.76
C GLU A 128 2.96 -17.20 -4.34
N THR A 129 3.97 -17.17 -3.47
CA THR A 129 3.87 -16.56 -2.14
C THR A 129 4.62 -15.24 -2.16
N PHE A 130 3.92 -14.15 -1.85
CA PHE A 130 4.51 -12.83 -1.73
C PHE A 130 4.81 -12.53 -0.27
N ASN A 131 6.09 -12.34 0.05
CA ASN A 131 6.53 -11.90 1.36
C ASN A 131 6.34 -10.39 1.46
N LEU A 132 5.56 -9.95 2.42
CA LEU A 132 5.17 -8.56 2.62
C LEU A 132 5.69 -8.09 3.98
N LYS A 133 6.11 -6.83 4.03
CA LYS A 133 6.48 -6.18 5.29
C LYS A 133 5.63 -4.94 5.43
N PHE A 134 4.90 -4.87 6.50
CA PHE A 134 4.01 -3.77 6.77
C PHE A 134 4.47 -3.03 8.03
N ASP A 135 4.67 -1.73 7.92
CA ASP A 135 5.01 -0.87 9.06
C ASP A 135 3.75 -0.37 9.79
N LYS A 136 2.64 -0.29 9.08
CA LYS A 136 1.33 0.17 9.58
C LYS A 136 0.21 -0.66 8.99
N TRP A 137 -0.91 -0.71 9.68
CA TRP A 137 -2.11 -1.48 9.31
C TRP A 137 -3.29 -0.57 8.95
N THR A 138 -3.04 0.50 8.24
CA THR A 138 -4.08 1.28 7.58
C THR A 138 -4.31 0.73 6.18
N LEU A 139 -5.48 0.99 5.63
CA LEU A 139 -5.82 0.53 4.29
C LEU A 139 -4.82 1.05 3.26
N GLY A 140 -4.47 2.33 3.32
CA GLY A 140 -3.51 2.95 2.41
C GLY A 140 -2.10 2.37 2.55
N ALA A 141 -1.59 2.17 3.78
CA ALA A 141 -0.27 1.61 4.01
C ALA A 141 -0.16 0.16 3.48
N VAL A 142 -1.16 -0.68 3.73
CA VAL A 142 -1.21 -2.05 3.18
C VAL A 142 -1.32 -2.02 1.66
N THR A 143 -2.17 -1.16 1.09
CA THR A 143 -2.28 -0.96 -0.36
C THR A 143 -0.94 -0.57 -0.98
N THR A 144 -0.22 0.38 -0.35
CA THR A 144 1.10 0.83 -0.81
C THR A 144 2.07 -0.34 -0.97
N VAL A 145 2.15 -1.22 0.04
CA VAL A 145 3.02 -2.40 -0.01
C VAL A 145 2.62 -3.36 -1.12
N LEU A 146 1.31 -3.61 -1.32
CA LEU A 146 0.81 -4.50 -2.37
C LEU A 146 1.12 -3.95 -3.77
N VAL A 147 0.89 -2.65 -4.00
CA VAL A 147 1.23 -1.99 -5.28
C VAL A 147 2.73 -2.03 -5.53
N ALA A 148 3.55 -1.65 -4.55
CA ALA A 148 5.00 -1.56 -4.71
C ALA A 148 5.68 -2.94 -4.88
N THR A 149 5.22 -3.96 -4.13
CA THR A 149 5.89 -5.28 -4.09
C THR A 149 5.38 -6.23 -5.16
N ILE A 150 4.07 -6.24 -5.41
CA ILE A 150 3.43 -7.18 -6.34
C ILE A 150 3.21 -6.54 -7.72
N GLY A 151 3.01 -5.23 -7.77
CA GLY A 151 2.66 -4.50 -8.99
C GLY A 151 1.17 -4.58 -9.32
N LEU A 152 0.31 -4.74 -8.32
CA LEU A 152 -1.14 -4.72 -8.49
C LEU A 152 -1.63 -3.33 -8.87
N ALA A 153 -2.77 -3.26 -9.58
CA ALA A 153 -3.52 -2.02 -9.71
C ALA A 153 -3.96 -1.52 -8.32
N ALA A 154 -4.00 -0.21 -8.13
CA ALA A 154 -4.29 0.40 -6.83
C ALA A 154 -5.64 -0.08 -6.26
N GLY A 155 -6.68 -0.18 -7.11
CA GLY A 155 -7.98 -0.66 -6.69
C GLY A 155 -8.00 -2.12 -6.23
N ASP A 156 -7.30 -3.00 -6.93
CA ASP A 156 -7.19 -4.41 -6.53
C ASP A 156 -6.43 -4.54 -5.21
N ALA A 157 -5.34 -3.82 -5.06
CA ALA A 157 -4.55 -3.76 -3.84
C ALA A 157 -5.38 -3.23 -2.65
N GLY A 158 -6.19 -2.17 -2.86
CA GLY A 158 -7.09 -1.62 -1.85
C GLY A 158 -8.16 -2.60 -1.36
N VAL A 159 -8.73 -3.39 -2.28
CA VAL A 159 -9.70 -4.45 -1.91
C VAL A 159 -9.03 -5.54 -1.08
N ILE A 160 -7.84 -6.00 -1.48
CA ILE A 160 -7.05 -7.01 -0.74
C ILE A 160 -6.67 -6.48 0.65
N ALA A 161 -6.24 -5.22 0.73
CA ALA A 161 -5.89 -4.57 1.99
C ALA A 161 -7.08 -4.54 2.97
N GLY A 162 -8.26 -4.14 2.50
CA GLY A 162 -9.48 -4.16 3.28
C GLY A 162 -9.82 -5.57 3.77
N ALA A 163 -9.80 -6.56 2.88
CA ALA A 163 -10.10 -7.95 3.22
C ALA A 163 -9.11 -8.54 4.26
N LEU A 164 -7.83 -8.16 4.20
CA LEU A 164 -6.84 -8.57 5.21
C LEU A 164 -7.17 -8.01 6.59
N ILE A 165 -7.45 -6.71 6.67
CA ILE A 165 -7.76 -6.04 7.94
C ILE A 165 -9.06 -6.59 8.55
N ASP A 166 -10.10 -6.75 7.73
CA ASP A 166 -11.37 -7.33 8.17
C ASP A 166 -11.21 -8.78 8.62
N SER A 167 -10.41 -9.59 7.92
CA SER A 167 -10.15 -10.98 8.31
C SER A 167 -9.48 -11.11 9.67
N VAL A 168 -8.63 -10.16 10.07
CA VAL A 168 -8.04 -10.11 11.42
C VAL A 168 -9.09 -9.72 12.46
N ALA A 169 -9.88 -8.71 12.16
CA ALA A 169 -10.93 -8.23 13.06
C ALA A 169 -11.99 -9.30 13.32
N ASP A 170 -12.36 -10.05 12.29
CA ASP A 170 -13.31 -11.15 12.38
C ASP A 170 -12.73 -12.43 13.03
N GLY A 171 -11.44 -12.43 13.36
CA GLY A 171 -10.74 -13.57 13.93
C GLY A 171 -10.55 -14.74 12.96
N LEU A 172 -10.73 -14.54 11.67
CA LEU A 172 -10.49 -15.54 10.63
C LEU A 172 -9.01 -15.85 10.47
N ILE A 173 -8.16 -14.85 10.68
CA ILE A 173 -6.71 -15.00 10.81
C ILE A 173 -6.25 -14.36 12.14
N PRO A 174 -5.31 -15.01 12.87
CA PRO A 174 -4.94 -14.55 14.21
C PRO A 174 -4.16 -13.24 14.22
N ASN A 175 -3.40 -13.00 13.16
CA ASN A 175 -2.58 -11.82 12.97
C ASN A 175 -2.52 -11.55 11.48
N ILE A 176 -2.14 -10.32 11.13
CA ILE A 176 -1.88 -10.00 9.75
C ILE A 176 -0.64 -10.77 9.28
N PRO A 177 -0.74 -11.51 8.17
CA PRO A 177 0.34 -12.39 7.73
C PRO A 177 1.50 -11.57 7.14
N ASP A 178 2.73 -12.04 7.34
CA ASP A 178 3.92 -11.50 6.67
C ASP A 178 3.99 -11.88 5.18
N SER A 179 2.98 -12.59 4.69
CA SER A 179 2.89 -13.01 3.29
C SER A 179 1.44 -13.25 2.89
N ILE A 180 1.17 -13.10 1.59
CA ILE A 180 -0.09 -13.54 0.96
C ILE A 180 0.22 -14.53 -0.14
N TYR A 181 -0.77 -15.35 -0.47
CA TYR A 181 -0.66 -16.43 -1.43
C TYR A 181 -1.53 -16.15 -2.66
N PHE A 182 -0.97 -16.40 -3.82
CA PHE A 182 -1.65 -16.35 -5.10
C PHE A 182 -1.77 -17.76 -5.67
N ASP A 183 -2.97 -18.13 -6.07
CA ASP A 183 -3.25 -19.32 -6.87
C ASP A 183 -3.98 -18.94 -8.15
N GLY A 184 -3.48 -19.46 -9.28
CA GLY A 184 -4.05 -19.13 -10.57
C GLY A 184 -3.20 -19.60 -11.73
N GLU A 185 -3.05 -18.74 -12.71
CA GLU A 185 -2.35 -19.05 -13.95
C GLU A 185 -1.41 -17.92 -14.36
N ARG A 186 -0.34 -18.27 -15.02
CA ARG A 186 0.63 -17.34 -15.57
C ARG A 186 0.94 -17.67 -17.03
N CYS A 187 1.08 -16.65 -17.86
CA CYS A 187 1.66 -16.78 -19.19
C CYS A 187 2.83 -15.81 -19.39
N VAL A 188 3.69 -16.14 -20.33
CA VAL A 188 4.75 -15.25 -20.80
C VAL A 188 4.25 -14.50 -22.04
N SER A 189 4.47 -13.21 -22.10
CA SER A 189 4.18 -12.39 -23.26
C SER A 189 5.40 -11.55 -23.63
N HIS A 190 5.52 -11.22 -24.90
CA HIS A 190 6.60 -10.37 -25.43
C HIS A 190 5.98 -9.11 -26.01
N SER A 191 6.51 -7.95 -25.64
CA SER A 191 6.10 -6.68 -26.20
C SER A 191 7.26 -5.71 -26.26
N SER A 192 7.44 -5.03 -27.40
CA SER A 192 8.50 -4.04 -27.61
C SER A 192 9.89 -4.52 -27.20
N GLY A 193 10.22 -5.80 -27.48
CA GLY A 193 11.48 -6.41 -27.09
C GLY A 193 11.64 -6.75 -25.60
N LYS A 194 10.59 -6.60 -24.82
CA LYS A 194 10.58 -6.90 -23.39
C LYS A 194 9.72 -8.13 -23.11
N ILE A 195 10.08 -8.88 -22.07
CA ILE A 195 9.32 -10.04 -21.59
C ILE A 195 8.47 -9.62 -20.42
N TYR A 196 7.21 -10.03 -20.44
CA TYR A 196 6.25 -9.80 -19.37
C TYR A 196 5.65 -11.12 -18.91
N TYR A 197 5.41 -11.21 -17.61
CA TYR A 197 4.56 -12.23 -17.04
C TYR A 197 3.16 -11.62 -16.83
N ARG A 198 2.14 -12.32 -17.33
CA ARG A 198 0.74 -11.99 -17.09
C ARG A 198 0.16 -13.04 -16.17
N TYR A 199 -0.55 -12.58 -15.16
CA TYR A 199 -1.16 -13.39 -14.11
C TYR A 199 -2.67 -13.21 -14.14
N ARG A 200 -3.39 -14.26 -13.81
CA ARG A 200 -4.82 -14.20 -13.50
C ARG A 200 -5.15 -15.27 -12.47
N GLY A 201 -5.88 -14.93 -11.41
CA GLY A 201 -6.23 -15.87 -10.34
C GLY A 201 -6.70 -15.17 -9.09
N ASP A 202 -6.61 -15.86 -7.98
CA ASP A 202 -7.16 -15.50 -6.71
C ASP A 202 -6.07 -15.27 -5.66
N PHE A 203 -6.31 -14.34 -4.73
CA PHE A 203 -5.42 -14.09 -3.60
C PHE A 203 -6.03 -14.61 -2.31
N TYR A 204 -5.18 -15.23 -1.49
CA TYR A 204 -5.51 -15.83 -0.20
C TYR A 204 -4.58 -15.34 0.90
N SER A 205 -5.01 -15.45 2.17
CA SER A 205 -4.20 -15.07 3.33
C SER A 205 -2.98 -15.96 3.52
N ASP A 206 -3.04 -17.20 3.05
CA ASP A 206 -1.97 -18.20 3.19
C ASP A 206 -2.05 -19.30 2.12
N SER A 207 -1.02 -20.12 2.03
CA SER A 207 -0.91 -21.24 1.08
C SER A 207 -1.89 -22.40 1.33
N SER A 208 -2.61 -22.40 2.43
CA SER A 208 -3.68 -23.37 2.68
C SER A 208 -5.05 -22.92 2.17
N GLU A 209 -5.10 -21.75 1.52
CA GLU A 209 -6.29 -21.14 0.87
C GLU A 209 -7.47 -20.95 1.82
N LYS A 210 -7.19 -20.74 3.12
CA LYS A 210 -8.23 -20.68 4.15
C LYS A 210 -9.09 -19.44 4.07
N VAL A 211 -8.50 -18.30 3.77
CA VAL A 211 -9.22 -17.03 3.68
C VAL A 211 -8.96 -16.40 2.33
N LEU A 212 -10.01 -16.33 1.53
CA LEU A 212 -9.99 -15.67 0.23
C LEU A 212 -9.99 -14.16 0.43
N LEU A 213 -9.01 -13.48 -0.13
CA LEU A 213 -8.89 -12.02 -0.08
C LEU A 213 -9.54 -11.35 -1.30
N LYS A 214 -9.26 -11.88 -2.51
CA LYS A 214 -9.86 -11.35 -3.74
C LYS A 214 -9.81 -12.40 -4.85
N LYS A 215 -10.91 -12.48 -5.62
CA LYS A 215 -11.02 -13.32 -6.82
C LYS A 215 -10.72 -12.55 -8.10
N ASN A 216 -10.33 -13.32 -9.12
CA ASN A 216 -10.26 -12.88 -10.51
C ASN A 216 -9.35 -11.65 -10.70
N VAL A 217 -8.24 -11.57 -9.99
CA VAL A 217 -7.24 -10.51 -10.17
C VAL A 217 -6.42 -10.80 -11.41
N SER A 218 -6.20 -9.77 -12.23
CA SER A 218 -5.33 -9.85 -13.40
C SER A 218 -4.33 -8.72 -13.37
N TRP A 219 -3.03 -9.06 -13.50
CA TRP A 219 -1.98 -8.06 -13.60
C TRP A 219 -0.81 -8.56 -14.45
N SER A 220 0.13 -7.68 -14.73
CA SER A 220 1.35 -8.05 -15.42
C SER A 220 2.56 -7.43 -14.75
N ARG A 221 3.69 -8.14 -14.79
CA ARG A 221 4.98 -7.56 -14.39
C ARG A 221 6.05 -7.88 -15.42
N ARG A 222 6.99 -6.96 -15.58
CA ARG A 222 8.12 -7.12 -16.48
C ARG A 222 9.12 -8.12 -15.90
N TRP A 223 9.67 -9.01 -16.74
CA TRP A 223 10.73 -9.91 -16.33
C TRP A 223 12.07 -9.16 -16.22
N GLY A 224 12.87 -9.46 -15.19
CA GLY A 224 14.23 -8.92 -15.03
C GLY A 224 14.33 -7.66 -14.15
N HIS A 225 13.38 -7.45 -13.25
CA HIS A 225 13.49 -6.48 -12.17
C HIS A 225 13.32 -7.16 -10.83
#